data_ab2dea18d326ec1b1c962e7429a2c3bb
#
_entry.id   ab2dea18d326ec1b1c962e7429a2c3bb
#
_cell.length_a   1.000
_cell.length_b   1.000
_cell.length_c   1.000
_cell.angle_alpha   90.00
_cell.angle_beta   90.00
_cell.angle_gamma   90.00
#
_symmetry.space_group_name_H-M   'P 1'
#
loop_
_entity.id
_entity.type
_entity.pdbx_description
1 polymer ?
#
loop_
_entity_poly.entity_id
_entity_poly.type
_entity_poly.pdbx_seq_one_letter_code
_entity_poly.pdbx_strand_id
1 'polypeptide(L)'
;VAEKRKGAISMTVKINSLELENIKRIKAVKLVPSANGLTILGGKNGQGKTSVLDAIAWALGGERYKPSEPQRQGSVTPPILHIELSNGLIVERKGVNGSLKVIDPQGNKGGQQILNEFVAQLALDLPKFLNANNKEKANALLQIIGIGEKLYQLDTEEQRIYNRRYEVGRIADQKKKYAAELEMYPDVPKELVSAADLIKQQQAILARNGENQRDRKS
;
A
#
# COMPACT_ATOMS: atom_id res chain seq x y z
N VAL A 1 22.13 23.42 -14.93
CA VAL A 1 22.78 22.22 -14.35
C VAL A 1 21.97 21.88 -13.10
N ALA A 2 21.00 20.98 -13.26
CA ALA A 2 20.16 20.49 -12.17
C ALA A 2 20.73 19.15 -11.69
N GLU A 3 21.38 19.19 -10.56
CA GLU A 3 21.88 18.00 -9.88
C GLU A 3 20.71 17.17 -9.33
N LYS A 4 20.53 15.98 -9.89
CA LYS A 4 19.60 14.95 -9.42
C LYS A 4 19.92 14.63 -7.96
N ARG A 5 19.08 15.05 -7.02
CA ARG A 5 19.05 14.49 -5.68
C ARG A 5 18.66 13.02 -5.80
N LYS A 6 19.64 12.14 -5.74
CA LYS A 6 19.48 10.69 -5.59
C LYS A 6 18.66 10.42 -4.35
N GLY A 7 17.68 9.52 -4.49
CA GLY A 7 16.73 9.15 -3.47
C GLY A 7 17.38 8.84 -2.12
N ALA A 8 17.01 9.60 -1.12
CA ALA A 8 17.24 9.23 0.27
C ALA A 8 16.39 7.98 0.50
N ILE A 9 17.05 6.85 0.67
CA ILE A 9 16.46 5.65 1.27
C ILE A 9 15.95 6.14 2.63
N SER A 10 14.62 6.21 2.78
CA SER A 10 13.99 6.51 4.06
C SER A 10 14.45 5.42 5.04
N MET A 11 15.49 5.71 5.81
CA MET A 11 15.90 4.82 6.88
C MET A 11 14.77 4.83 7.91
N THR A 12 14.08 3.70 8.01
CA THR A 12 13.05 3.51 9.03
C THR A 12 13.68 3.67 10.41
N VAL A 13 13.28 4.72 11.12
CA VAL A 13 13.75 4.98 12.49
C VAL A 13 13.19 3.90 13.41
N LYS A 14 14.05 3.30 14.26
CA LYS A 14 13.69 2.24 15.19
C LYS A 14 14.01 2.67 16.62
N ILE A 15 13.41 2.01 17.61
CA ILE A 15 13.77 2.17 19.02
C ILE A 15 14.98 1.26 19.29
N ASN A 16 16.11 1.85 19.69
CA ASN A 16 17.30 1.13 20.10
C ASN A 16 17.23 0.71 21.56
N SER A 17 16.80 1.63 22.42
CA SER A 17 16.57 1.32 23.83
C SER A 17 15.35 2.06 24.37
N LEU A 18 14.72 1.48 25.37
CA LEU A 18 13.57 2.01 26.08
C LEU A 18 13.73 1.74 27.56
N GLU A 19 13.73 2.77 28.37
CA GLU A 19 13.75 2.68 29.83
C GLU A 19 12.51 3.40 30.37
N LEU A 20 11.74 2.71 31.18
CA LEU A 20 10.49 3.18 31.76
C LEU A 20 10.54 2.97 33.27
N GLU A 21 10.22 3.99 34.07
CA GLU A 21 10.12 3.91 35.50
C GLU A 21 8.83 4.56 35.99
N ASN A 22 8.19 3.90 36.95
CA ASN A 22 7.01 4.40 37.68
C ASN A 22 5.85 4.90 36.82
N ILE A 23 5.63 4.25 35.68
CA ILE A 23 4.54 4.61 34.76
C ILE A 23 3.42 3.57 34.78
N LYS A 24 2.19 4.00 35.01
CA LYS A 24 0.98 3.16 35.08
C LYS A 24 1.20 1.90 35.96
N ARG A 25 1.34 0.72 35.38
CA ARG A 25 1.58 -0.55 36.10
C ARG A 25 3.05 -0.97 36.08
N ILE A 26 3.94 -0.18 35.52
CA ILE A 26 5.36 -0.48 35.38
C ILE A 26 6.11 0.14 36.56
N LYS A 27 6.86 -0.66 37.30
CA LYS A 27 7.81 -0.16 38.31
C LYS A 27 9.11 0.27 37.66
N ALA A 28 9.74 -0.62 36.92
CA ALA A 28 10.91 -0.36 36.10
C ALA A 28 11.00 -1.41 34.98
N VAL A 29 11.29 -0.97 33.77
CA VAL A 29 11.51 -1.83 32.62
C VAL A 29 12.60 -1.22 31.74
N LYS A 30 13.56 -2.03 31.36
CA LYS A 30 14.55 -1.72 30.31
C LYS A 30 14.41 -2.73 29.18
N LEU A 31 14.18 -2.23 27.98
CA LEU A 31 14.05 -3.03 26.77
C LEU A 31 15.07 -2.57 25.73
N VAL A 32 15.75 -3.51 25.14
CA VAL A 32 16.64 -3.31 23.98
C VAL A 32 16.07 -4.14 22.83
N PRO A 33 15.23 -3.59 21.98
CA PRO A 33 14.65 -4.32 20.86
C PRO A 33 15.74 -4.81 19.92
N SER A 34 15.48 -5.95 19.25
CA SER A 34 16.42 -6.44 18.22
C SER A 34 16.51 -5.46 17.07
N ALA A 35 17.73 -5.18 16.60
CA ALA A 35 17.98 -4.24 15.52
C ALA A 35 17.25 -4.62 14.22
N ASN A 36 17.13 -5.94 13.97
CA ASN A 36 16.42 -6.49 12.83
C ASN A 36 15.50 -7.61 13.31
N GLY A 37 14.20 -7.42 13.20
CA GLY A 37 13.24 -8.46 13.55
C GLY A 37 12.07 -7.98 14.39
N LEU A 38 11.36 -8.92 14.98
CA LEU A 38 10.19 -8.74 15.81
C LEU A 38 10.56 -8.84 17.30
N THR A 39 10.20 -7.85 18.09
CA THR A 39 10.30 -7.89 19.55
C THR A 39 8.92 -8.16 20.15
N ILE A 40 8.77 -9.25 20.86
CA ILE A 40 7.50 -9.69 21.46
C ILE A 40 7.49 -9.39 22.95
N LEU A 41 6.51 -8.63 23.42
CA LEU A 41 6.24 -8.38 24.84
C LEU A 41 5.21 -9.40 25.35
N GLY A 42 5.70 -10.48 25.94
CA GLY A 42 4.87 -11.53 26.55
C GLY A 42 4.59 -11.28 28.04
N GLY A 43 3.56 -11.93 28.57
CA GLY A 43 3.24 -11.91 30.02
C GLY A 43 1.75 -12.06 30.32
N LYS A 44 1.40 -12.33 31.56
CA LYS A 44 0.01 -12.47 32.06
C LYS A 44 -0.74 -11.12 31.96
N ASN A 45 -2.07 -11.18 31.96
CA ASN A 45 -2.89 -9.97 31.99
C ASN A 45 -2.59 -9.13 33.24
N GLY A 46 -2.62 -7.82 33.08
CA GLY A 46 -2.35 -6.90 34.20
C GLY A 46 -0.88 -6.58 34.48
N GLN A 47 0.08 -7.23 33.82
CA GLN A 47 1.53 -7.04 34.05
C GLN A 47 2.16 -5.84 33.34
N GLY A 48 1.36 -4.95 32.72
CA GLY A 48 1.90 -3.72 32.16
C GLY A 48 2.29 -3.77 30.69
N LYS A 49 1.94 -4.82 29.91
CA LYS A 49 2.23 -4.88 28.47
C LYS A 49 1.70 -3.65 27.72
N THR A 50 0.42 -3.34 27.91
CA THR A 50 -0.20 -2.14 27.30
C THR A 50 0.42 -0.85 27.86
N SER A 51 0.85 -0.86 29.14
CA SER A 51 1.50 0.32 29.72
C SER A 51 2.83 0.66 29.05
N VAL A 52 3.56 -0.33 28.52
CA VAL A 52 4.76 -0.08 27.70
C VAL A 52 4.40 0.63 26.40
N LEU A 53 3.34 0.17 25.72
CA LEU A 53 2.88 0.80 24.45
C LEU A 53 2.36 2.23 24.69
N ASP A 54 1.58 2.42 25.75
CA ASP A 54 1.08 3.75 26.14
C ASP A 54 2.24 4.71 26.49
N ALA A 55 3.29 4.20 27.15
CA ALA A 55 4.48 4.97 27.46
C ALA A 55 5.25 5.40 26.20
N ILE A 56 5.42 4.49 25.24
CA ILE A 56 6.04 4.82 23.96
C ILE A 56 5.21 5.87 23.21
N ALA A 57 3.89 5.67 23.13
CA ALA A 57 2.97 6.62 22.50
C ALA A 57 3.05 8.00 23.14
N TRP A 58 3.05 8.08 24.47
CA TRP A 58 3.19 9.35 25.18
C TRP A 58 4.57 9.99 24.99
N ALA A 59 5.65 9.22 25.07
CA ALA A 59 7.00 9.72 24.91
C ALA A 59 7.20 10.38 23.52
N LEU A 60 6.74 9.74 22.48
CA LEU A 60 6.93 10.17 21.09
C LEU A 60 5.83 11.11 20.60
N GLY A 61 4.57 10.79 20.90
CA GLY A 61 3.40 11.50 20.38
C GLY A 61 2.91 12.70 21.20
N GLY A 62 3.52 12.94 22.37
CA GLY A 62 3.25 14.13 23.20
C GLY A 62 1.97 14.04 24.05
N GLU A 63 1.47 15.19 24.48
CA GLU A 63 0.34 15.31 25.41
C GLU A 63 -0.95 14.63 24.92
N ARG A 64 -1.15 14.54 23.62
CA ARG A 64 -2.29 13.85 23.01
C ARG A 64 -2.39 12.37 23.43
N TYR A 65 -1.24 11.76 23.73
CA TYR A 65 -1.15 10.34 24.11
C TYR A 65 -0.84 10.13 25.58
N LYS A 66 -0.87 11.19 26.36
CA LYS A 66 -0.63 11.13 27.79
C LYS A 66 -1.73 10.30 28.46
N PRO A 67 -1.39 9.27 29.25
CA PRO A 67 -2.36 8.55 30.06
C PRO A 67 -3.03 9.48 31.10
N SER A 68 -4.30 9.23 31.42
CA SER A 68 -5.02 9.99 32.45
C SER A 68 -4.31 9.90 33.81
N GLU A 69 -3.75 8.74 34.12
CA GLU A 69 -2.96 8.48 35.31
C GLU A 69 -1.57 7.97 34.90
N PRO A 70 -0.62 8.87 34.58
CA PRO A 70 0.69 8.45 34.10
C PRO A 70 1.55 7.84 35.21
N GLN A 71 1.44 8.32 36.44
CA GLN A 71 2.24 7.82 37.54
C GLN A 71 1.72 6.47 38.08
N ARG A 72 2.65 5.60 38.41
CA ARG A 72 2.31 4.31 39.01
C ARG A 72 1.63 4.50 40.36
N GLN A 73 0.50 3.86 40.55
CA GLN A 73 -0.24 3.90 41.79
C GLN A 73 0.63 3.42 42.97
N GLY A 74 0.68 4.20 44.05
CA GLY A 74 1.50 3.93 45.22
C GLY A 74 2.98 4.27 45.09
N SER A 75 3.41 4.88 43.94
CA SER A 75 4.78 5.39 43.81
C SER A 75 4.90 6.81 44.30
N VAL A 76 5.91 7.07 45.12
CA VAL A 76 6.31 8.43 45.54
C VAL A 76 7.21 9.12 44.55
N THR A 77 7.87 8.35 43.67
CA THR A 77 8.73 8.89 42.60
C THR A 77 7.93 9.11 41.32
N PRO A 78 8.17 10.24 40.59
CA PRO A 78 7.46 10.56 39.36
C PRO A 78 7.83 9.60 38.22
N PRO A 79 6.98 9.49 37.18
CA PRO A 79 7.29 8.69 36.00
C PRO A 79 8.50 9.25 35.25
N ILE A 80 9.33 8.33 34.73
CA ILE A 80 10.49 8.63 33.90
C ILE A 80 10.40 7.73 32.65
N LEU A 81 10.52 8.34 31.50
CA LEU A 81 10.60 7.68 30.21
C LEU A 81 11.86 8.13 29.51
N HIS A 82 12.66 7.18 29.02
CA HIS A 82 13.85 7.43 28.24
C HIS A 82 13.83 6.50 27.02
N ILE A 83 13.90 7.07 25.84
CA ILE A 83 13.90 6.35 24.57
C ILE A 83 15.07 6.81 23.72
N GLU A 84 15.87 5.87 23.24
CA GLU A 84 16.89 6.11 22.23
C GLU A 84 16.44 5.55 20.89
N LEU A 85 16.54 6.35 19.84
CA LEU A 85 16.18 5.98 18.48
C LEU A 85 17.41 5.66 17.63
N SER A 86 17.24 4.87 16.59
CA SER A 86 18.33 4.41 15.71
C SER A 86 19.04 5.52 14.92
N ASN A 87 18.41 6.68 14.81
CA ASN A 87 19.00 7.89 14.24
C ASN A 87 19.78 8.74 15.24
N GLY A 88 19.98 8.24 16.49
CA GLY A 88 20.72 8.92 17.54
C GLY A 88 19.90 9.94 18.34
N LEU A 89 18.60 10.05 18.09
CA LEU A 89 17.72 10.96 18.83
C LEU A 89 17.35 10.35 20.16
N ILE A 90 17.48 11.13 21.23
CA ILE A 90 17.14 10.74 22.61
C ILE A 90 15.93 11.53 23.06
N VAL A 91 14.93 10.84 23.58
CA VAL A 91 13.70 11.41 24.10
C VAL A 91 13.54 11.07 25.56
N GLU A 92 13.50 12.10 26.41
CA GLU A 92 13.25 11.97 27.85
C GLU A 92 11.95 12.67 28.22
N ARG A 93 11.09 11.99 29.01
CA ARG A 93 9.95 12.61 29.70
C ARG A 93 10.05 12.33 31.19
N LYS A 94 9.86 13.36 32.00
CA LYS A 94 9.90 13.26 33.45
C LYS A 94 8.69 13.94 34.07
N GLY A 95 8.23 13.36 35.15
CA GLY A 95 7.15 13.91 35.98
C GLY A 95 5.75 13.67 35.40
N VAL A 96 4.75 13.88 36.24
CA VAL A 96 3.32 13.75 35.92
C VAL A 96 2.92 14.72 34.80
N ASN A 97 3.55 15.91 34.77
CA ASN A 97 3.32 16.90 33.72
C ASN A 97 4.03 16.59 32.41
N GLY A 98 4.85 15.51 32.34
CA GLY A 98 5.49 15.07 31.12
C GLY A 98 6.52 16.03 30.56
N SER A 99 7.32 16.68 31.41
CA SER A 99 8.41 17.56 30.98
C SER A 99 9.27 16.85 29.94
N LEU A 100 9.27 17.39 28.70
CA LEU A 100 9.93 16.80 27.54
C LEU A 100 11.32 17.41 27.33
N LYS A 101 12.30 16.54 27.11
CA LYS A 101 13.63 16.90 26.63
C LYS A 101 13.98 16.00 25.45
N VAL A 102 14.27 16.58 24.34
CA VAL A 102 14.73 15.89 23.12
C VAL A 102 16.16 16.32 22.85
N ILE A 103 17.03 15.37 22.59
CA ILE A 103 18.44 15.61 22.26
C ILE A 103 18.67 15.03 20.88
N ASP A 104 19.14 15.85 19.94
CA ASP A 104 19.52 15.42 18.62
C ASP A 104 20.90 14.72 18.62
N PRO A 105 21.28 14.06 17.52
CA PRO A 105 22.59 13.40 17.40
C PRO A 105 23.79 14.35 17.56
N GLN A 106 23.58 15.67 17.38
CA GLN A 106 24.56 16.70 17.52
C GLN A 106 24.65 17.26 18.95
N GLY A 107 23.77 16.78 19.86
CA GLY A 107 23.72 17.20 21.25
C GLY A 107 22.85 18.45 21.51
N ASN A 108 22.18 19.00 20.50
CA ASN A 108 21.29 20.14 20.68
C ASN A 108 20.00 19.68 21.37
N LYS A 109 19.49 20.53 22.26
CA LYS A 109 18.24 20.30 22.97
C LYS A 109 17.06 20.86 22.16
N GLY A 110 16.04 20.08 21.97
CA GLY A 110 14.81 20.47 21.29
C GLY A 110 13.55 20.04 22.05
N GLY A 111 12.42 20.37 21.47
CA GLY A 111 11.10 20.04 21.99
C GLY A 111 10.30 19.13 21.07
N GLN A 112 8.98 19.17 21.26
CA GLN A 112 8.03 18.34 20.50
C GLN A 112 8.09 18.56 18.97
N GLN A 113 8.56 19.73 18.50
CA GLN A 113 8.66 20.01 17.07
C GLN A 113 9.62 19.04 16.37
N ILE A 114 10.81 18.78 16.97
CA ILE A 114 11.76 17.80 16.43
C ILE A 114 11.13 16.41 16.37
N LEU A 115 10.38 16.02 17.41
CA LEU A 115 9.68 14.74 17.42
C LEU A 115 8.58 14.66 16.39
N ASN A 116 7.84 15.72 16.14
CA ASN A 116 6.73 15.71 15.18
C ASN A 116 7.20 15.39 13.76
N GLU A 117 8.38 15.84 13.34
CA GLU A 117 8.96 15.48 12.06
C GLU A 117 9.27 13.98 11.99
N PHE A 118 9.79 13.40 13.07
CA PHE A 118 10.09 11.97 13.15
C PHE A 118 8.84 11.11 13.34
N VAL A 119 7.89 11.57 14.15
CA VAL A 119 6.62 10.87 14.36
C VAL A 119 5.76 10.87 13.10
N ALA A 120 5.80 11.91 12.29
CA ALA A 120 5.18 11.94 10.98
C ALA A 120 5.79 10.89 10.03
N GLN A 121 7.10 10.64 10.14
CA GLN A 121 7.78 9.55 9.40
C GLN A 121 7.51 8.17 9.99
N LEU A 122 7.37 8.04 11.32
CA LEU A 122 6.99 6.80 11.99
C LEU A 122 5.51 6.44 11.78
N ALA A 123 4.70 7.41 11.34
CA ALA A 123 3.30 7.35 10.89
C ALA A 123 2.39 6.30 11.58
N LEU A 124 2.79 5.77 12.72
CA LEU A 124 2.00 4.81 13.47
C LEU A 124 1.30 5.53 14.62
N ASP A 125 0.07 5.98 14.36
CA ASP A 125 -0.88 6.26 15.42
C ASP A 125 -1.19 4.91 16.13
N LEU A 126 -0.39 4.59 17.14
CA LEU A 126 -0.43 3.29 17.81
C LEU A 126 -1.83 2.94 18.35
N PRO A 127 -2.58 3.85 18.97
CA PRO A 127 -3.97 3.63 19.34
C PRO A 127 -4.87 3.35 18.13
N LYS A 128 -4.71 4.08 17.04
CA LYS A 128 -5.45 3.86 15.80
C LYS A 128 -5.09 2.50 15.20
N PHE A 129 -3.82 2.14 15.18
CA PHE A 129 -3.35 0.84 14.70
C PHE A 129 -3.91 -0.31 15.55
N LEU A 130 -3.89 -0.22 16.87
CA LEU A 130 -4.40 -1.27 17.75
C LEU A 130 -5.91 -1.50 17.59
N ASN A 131 -6.67 -0.44 17.35
CA ASN A 131 -8.12 -0.48 17.15
C ASN A 131 -8.53 -0.71 15.69
N ALA A 132 -7.60 -0.65 14.74
CA ALA A 132 -7.86 -0.87 13.33
C ALA A 132 -8.21 -2.34 13.03
N ASN A 133 -8.96 -2.56 11.96
CA ASN A 133 -9.23 -3.91 11.46
C ASN A 133 -7.95 -4.54 10.84
N ASN A 134 -7.98 -5.84 10.56
CA ASN A 134 -6.82 -6.57 10.07
C ASN A 134 -6.29 -6.04 8.72
N LYS A 135 -7.16 -5.57 7.83
CA LYS A 135 -6.79 -4.99 6.52
C LYS A 135 -6.07 -3.66 6.69
N GLU A 136 -6.59 -2.79 7.57
CA GLU A 136 -5.96 -1.50 7.88
C GLU A 136 -4.61 -1.68 8.58
N LYS A 137 -4.50 -2.66 9.49
CA LYS A 137 -3.23 -3.05 10.11
C LYS A 137 -2.20 -3.50 9.08
N ALA A 138 -2.60 -4.38 8.16
CA ALA A 138 -1.73 -4.85 7.09
C ALA A 138 -1.26 -3.70 6.20
N ASN A 139 -2.15 -2.81 5.78
CA ASN A 139 -1.82 -1.65 4.96
C ASN A 139 -0.85 -0.69 5.68
N ALA A 140 -1.07 -0.41 6.96
CA ALA A 140 -0.18 0.42 7.75
C ALA A 140 1.23 -0.18 7.85
N LEU A 141 1.34 -1.50 8.08
CA LEU A 141 2.63 -2.20 8.11
C LEU A 141 3.33 -2.17 6.75
N LEU A 142 2.59 -2.37 5.65
CA LEU A 142 3.14 -2.32 4.29
C LEU A 142 3.66 -0.94 3.93
N GLN A 143 3.01 0.13 4.40
CA GLN A 143 3.50 1.49 4.25
C GLN A 143 4.81 1.72 5.00
N ILE A 144 4.92 1.23 6.24
CA ILE A 144 6.15 1.35 7.05
C ILE A 144 7.32 0.61 6.41
N ILE A 145 7.07 -0.56 5.80
CA ILE A 145 8.08 -1.36 5.10
C ILE A 145 8.48 -0.70 3.77
N GLY A 146 7.73 0.32 3.31
CA GLY A 146 7.98 1.01 2.06
C GLY A 146 7.48 0.28 0.82
N ILE A 147 6.65 -0.76 0.99
CA ILE A 147 6.09 -1.56 -0.11
C ILE A 147 4.67 -1.08 -0.48
N GLY A 148 4.05 -0.26 0.37
CA GLY A 148 2.65 0.15 0.23
C GLY A 148 2.34 0.80 -1.12
N GLU A 149 3.22 1.66 -1.63
CA GLU A 149 3.04 2.30 -2.94
C GLU A 149 3.11 1.31 -4.10
N LYS A 150 4.07 0.36 -4.04
CA LYS A 150 4.20 -0.69 -5.07
C LYS A 150 3.00 -1.63 -5.08
N LEU A 151 2.46 -1.96 -3.90
CA LEU A 151 1.24 -2.76 -3.80
C LEU A 151 0.04 -2.01 -4.40
N TYR A 152 -0.12 -0.73 -4.07
CA TYR A 152 -1.18 0.10 -4.63
C TYR A 152 -1.12 0.19 -6.16
N GLN A 153 0.08 0.31 -6.74
CA GLN A 153 0.28 0.29 -8.20
C GLN A 153 -0.14 -1.05 -8.81
N LEU A 154 0.21 -2.17 -8.17
CA LEU A 154 -0.16 -3.51 -8.61
C LEU A 154 -1.68 -3.73 -8.53
N ASP A 155 -2.31 -3.34 -7.43
CA ASP A 155 -3.77 -3.44 -7.27
C ASP A 155 -4.51 -2.60 -8.31
N THR A 156 -4.00 -1.40 -8.62
CA THR A 156 -4.56 -0.51 -9.64
C THR A 156 -4.44 -1.14 -11.04
N GLU A 157 -3.29 -1.73 -11.37
CA GLU A 157 -3.08 -2.40 -12.65
C GLU A 157 -3.92 -3.67 -12.77
N GLU A 158 -4.03 -4.47 -11.71
CA GLU A 158 -4.93 -5.63 -11.65
C GLU A 158 -6.37 -5.21 -11.94
N GLN A 159 -6.86 -4.17 -11.28
CA GLN A 159 -8.22 -3.67 -11.51
C GLN A 159 -8.42 -3.16 -12.93
N ARG A 160 -7.42 -2.51 -13.52
CA ARG A 160 -7.44 -2.05 -14.91
C ARG A 160 -7.54 -3.22 -15.88
N ILE A 161 -6.73 -4.27 -15.68
CA ILE A 161 -6.74 -5.48 -16.50
C ILE A 161 -8.07 -6.22 -16.36
N TYR A 162 -8.58 -6.32 -15.14
CA TYR A 162 -9.88 -6.93 -14.87
C TYR A 162 -11.02 -6.22 -15.62
N ASN A 163 -11.08 -4.90 -15.55
CA ASN A 163 -12.09 -4.10 -16.25
C ASN A 163 -11.98 -4.26 -17.77
N ARG A 164 -10.76 -4.22 -18.31
CA ARG A 164 -10.53 -4.43 -19.75
C ARG A 164 -10.96 -5.83 -20.18
N ARG A 165 -10.64 -6.86 -19.41
CA ARG A 165 -11.09 -8.24 -19.69
C ARG A 165 -12.61 -8.34 -19.70
N TYR A 166 -13.27 -7.70 -18.75
CA TYR A 166 -14.74 -7.67 -18.67
C TYR A 166 -15.37 -7.01 -19.91
N GLU A 167 -14.86 -5.85 -20.33
CA GLU A 167 -15.33 -5.14 -21.53
C GLU A 167 -15.13 -5.97 -22.80
N VAL A 168 -13.94 -6.52 -23.00
CA VAL A 168 -13.63 -7.37 -24.16
C VAL A 168 -14.52 -8.62 -24.16
N GLY A 169 -14.74 -9.23 -23.01
CA GLY A 169 -15.67 -10.37 -22.87
C GLY A 169 -17.08 -10.00 -23.29
N ARG A 170 -17.61 -8.88 -22.83
CA ARG A 170 -18.94 -8.38 -23.20
C ARG A 170 -19.08 -8.15 -24.71
N ILE A 171 -18.05 -7.53 -25.33
CA ILE A 171 -18.04 -7.29 -26.77
C ILE A 171 -17.98 -8.62 -27.56
N ALA A 172 -17.19 -9.58 -27.10
CA ALA A 172 -17.09 -10.91 -27.70
C ALA A 172 -18.42 -11.66 -27.63
N ASP A 173 -19.09 -11.64 -26.50
CA ASP A 173 -20.41 -12.27 -26.34
C ASP A 173 -21.48 -11.61 -27.20
N GLN A 174 -21.45 -10.27 -27.31
CA GLN A 174 -22.35 -9.54 -28.21
C GLN A 174 -22.12 -9.92 -29.68
N LYS A 175 -20.86 -10.01 -30.11
CA LYS A 175 -20.50 -10.41 -31.48
C LYS A 175 -20.89 -11.88 -31.75
N LYS A 176 -20.72 -12.79 -30.78
CA LYS A 176 -21.15 -14.17 -30.89
C LYS A 176 -22.67 -14.29 -31.07
N LYS A 177 -23.44 -13.55 -30.27
CA LYS A 177 -24.91 -13.50 -30.42
C LYS A 177 -25.30 -12.97 -31.78
N TYR A 178 -24.70 -11.86 -32.21
CA TYR A 178 -24.96 -11.30 -33.53
C TYR A 178 -24.61 -12.28 -34.66
N ALA A 179 -23.47 -12.98 -34.58
CA ALA A 179 -23.08 -13.97 -35.56
C ALA A 179 -24.06 -15.17 -35.60
N ALA A 180 -24.63 -15.55 -34.44
CA ALA A 180 -25.62 -16.62 -34.36
C ALA A 180 -27.00 -16.21 -34.94
N GLU A 181 -27.32 -14.91 -34.97
CA GLU A 181 -28.55 -14.37 -35.54
C GLU A 181 -28.47 -14.19 -37.06
N LEU A 182 -27.25 -14.22 -37.65
CA LEU A 182 -27.09 -14.11 -39.10
C LEU A 182 -27.55 -15.40 -39.79
N GLU A 183 -28.37 -15.22 -40.81
CA GLU A 183 -28.77 -16.32 -41.68
C GLU A 183 -27.56 -16.90 -42.42
N MET A 184 -27.34 -18.19 -42.30
CA MET A 184 -26.33 -18.93 -43.08
C MET A 184 -26.90 -19.36 -44.43
N TYR A 185 -26.31 -18.88 -45.47
CA TYR A 185 -26.62 -19.33 -46.81
C TYR A 185 -25.60 -20.42 -47.23
N PRO A 186 -25.98 -21.71 -47.19
CA PRO A 186 -25.04 -22.80 -47.42
C PRO A 186 -24.46 -22.85 -48.83
N ASP A 187 -25.16 -22.24 -49.80
CA ASP A 187 -24.79 -22.26 -51.21
C ASP A 187 -23.93 -21.07 -51.67
N VAL A 188 -23.52 -20.23 -50.71
CA VAL A 188 -22.62 -19.08 -51.02
C VAL A 188 -21.17 -19.56 -51.17
N PRO A 189 -20.45 -19.18 -52.23
CA PRO A 189 -19.05 -19.51 -52.38
C PRO A 189 -18.24 -19.07 -51.16
N LYS A 190 -17.37 -19.96 -50.64
CA LYS A 190 -16.51 -19.68 -49.46
C LYS A 190 -15.44 -18.62 -49.73
N GLU A 191 -15.15 -18.37 -51.01
CA GLU A 191 -14.20 -17.36 -51.45
C GLU A 191 -14.92 -16.11 -51.94
N LEU A 192 -14.34 -14.94 -51.69
CA LEU A 192 -14.85 -13.67 -52.21
C LEU A 192 -14.80 -13.67 -53.72
N VAL A 193 -15.97 -13.74 -54.36
CA VAL A 193 -16.08 -13.62 -55.78
C VAL A 193 -16.15 -12.13 -56.15
N SER A 194 -15.16 -11.64 -56.90
CA SER A 194 -15.13 -10.29 -57.39
C SER A 194 -16.24 -10.07 -58.42
N ALA A 195 -17.00 -8.99 -58.28
CA ALA A 195 -18.01 -8.60 -59.26
C ALA A 195 -17.38 -8.41 -60.69
N ALA A 196 -16.13 -7.95 -60.71
CA ALA A 196 -15.37 -7.80 -61.98
C ALA A 196 -15.08 -9.15 -62.64
N ASP A 197 -14.79 -10.19 -61.88
CA ASP A 197 -14.53 -11.53 -62.42
C ASP A 197 -15.82 -12.19 -62.91
N LEU A 198 -16.94 -11.99 -62.21
CA LEU A 198 -18.26 -12.43 -62.69
C LEU A 198 -18.65 -11.76 -64.00
N ILE A 199 -18.43 -10.47 -64.15
CA ILE A 199 -18.68 -9.72 -65.41
C ILE A 199 -17.81 -10.24 -66.53
N LYS A 200 -16.53 -10.50 -66.31
CA LYS A 200 -15.64 -11.11 -67.31
C LYS A 200 -16.10 -12.48 -67.74
N GLN A 201 -16.50 -13.34 -66.80
CA GLN A 201 -17.03 -14.66 -67.11
C GLN A 201 -18.32 -14.55 -67.94
N GLN A 202 -19.24 -13.67 -67.59
CA GLN A 202 -20.45 -13.42 -68.34
C GLN A 202 -20.17 -12.94 -69.77
N GLN A 203 -19.23 -12.01 -69.93
CA GLN A 203 -18.81 -11.53 -71.24
C GLN A 203 -18.18 -12.64 -72.11
N ALA A 204 -17.35 -13.50 -71.50
CA ALA A 204 -16.75 -14.64 -72.18
C ALA A 204 -17.82 -15.67 -72.60
N ILE A 205 -18.81 -15.94 -71.85
CA ILE A 205 -19.94 -16.82 -72.14
C ILE A 205 -20.77 -16.22 -73.27
N LEU A 206 -21.06 -14.93 -73.23
CA LEU A 206 -21.79 -14.23 -74.36
C LEU A 206 -21.04 -14.23 -75.65
N ALA A 207 -19.73 -13.98 -75.63
CA ALA A 207 -18.87 -14.06 -76.80
C ALA A 207 -18.89 -15.46 -77.43
N ARG A 208 -18.71 -16.51 -76.65
CA ARG A 208 -18.75 -17.91 -77.04
C ARG A 208 -20.10 -18.31 -77.59
N ASN A 209 -21.20 -17.86 -77.00
CA ASN A 209 -22.54 -18.09 -77.47
C ASN A 209 -22.78 -17.40 -78.85
N GLY A 210 -22.22 -16.21 -79.04
CA GLY A 210 -22.24 -15.49 -80.32
C GLY A 210 -21.48 -16.19 -81.40
N GLU A 211 -20.33 -16.79 -81.13
CA GLU A 211 -19.58 -17.65 -82.04
C GLU A 211 -20.35 -18.89 -82.43
N ASN A 212 -20.83 -19.61 -81.45
CA ASN A 212 -21.66 -20.83 -81.66
C ASN A 212 -22.92 -20.55 -82.55
N GLN A 213 -23.50 -19.35 -82.42
CA GLN A 213 -24.64 -18.98 -83.29
C GLN A 213 -24.23 -18.66 -84.74
N ARG A 214 -23.04 -18.15 -84.96
CA ARG A 214 -22.52 -17.90 -86.33
C ARG A 214 -22.21 -19.21 -87.00
N ASP A 215 -21.55 -20.14 -86.28
CA ASP A 215 -21.17 -21.44 -86.81
C ASP A 215 -22.42 -22.32 -87.18
N ARG A 216 -23.53 -22.08 -86.54
CA ARG A 216 -24.80 -22.79 -86.84
C ARG A 216 -25.54 -22.18 -88.02
N LYS A 217 -25.18 -20.97 -88.49
CA LYS A 217 -25.82 -20.27 -89.59
C LYS A 217 -25.00 -20.34 -90.89
N SER A 218 -23.75 -20.83 -90.84
CA SER A 218 -22.89 -21.15 -91.96
C SER A 218 -23.00 -22.62 -92.36
#